data_b7f436f51ceef3afcde7070943eaa314
#
_entry.id   b7f436f51ceef3afcde7070943eaa314
#
_cell.length_a   1.000
_cell.length_b   1.000
_cell.length_c   1.000
_cell.angle_alpha   90.00
_cell.angle_beta   90.00
_cell.angle_gamma   90.00
#
_symmetry.space_group_name_H-M   'P 1'
#
loop_
_entity.id
_entity.type
_entity.pdbx_description
1 polymer ?
#
loop_
_entity_poly.entity_id
_entity_poly.type
_entity_poly.pdbx_seq_one_letter_code
_entity_poly.pdbx_strand_id
1 'polypeptide(L)'
;MYRILLDTNILLDSIISNRPQHDEALALLKWCNGSGDHGFAAATSFNDAYYILCRAYSEAIAREALENLLGLVAVAPVSAEECDRSLRSNEPDFEDGLIRACAELNGADFIVTRDRDAFAGGKVRSVTAKEFLFTVDHEDKELMTALLDVQ
;
A
#
# COMPACT_ATOMS: atom_id res chain seq x y z
N MET A 1 -15.03 -4.69 5.17
CA MET A 1 -14.27 -4.00 4.12
C MET A 1 -12.86 -3.71 4.61
N TYR A 2 -11.86 -3.89 3.77
CA TYR A 2 -10.46 -3.83 4.17
C TYR A 2 -9.88 -2.42 4.11
N ARG A 3 -9.01 -2.12 5.08
CA ARG A 3 -8.13 -0.94 5.09
C ARG A 3 -6.70 -1.43 4.86
N ILE A 4 -6.05 -0.95 3.81
CA ILE A 4 -4.73 -1.44 3.40
C ILE A 4 -3.70 -0.31 3.33
N LEU A 5 -2.49 -0.60 3.80
CA LEU A 5 -1.33 0.26 3.60
C LEU A 5 -0.54 -0.23 2.38
N LEU A 6 -0.23 0.68 1.48
CA LEU A 6 0.57 0.42 0.29
C LEU A 6 2.03 0.77 0.56
N ASP A 7 2.92 -0.21 0.44
CA ASP A 7 4.37 0.01 0.54
C ASP A 7 4.88 0.82 -0.66
N THR A 8 6.01 1.46 -0.50
CA THR A 8 6.61 2.36 -1.51
C THR A 8 6.74 1.71 -2.89
N ASN A 9 7.18 0.46 -2.96
CA ASN A 9 7.32 -0.25 -4.23
C ASN A 9 5.98 -0.47 -4.94
N ILE A 10 4.89 -0.62 -4.22
CA ILE A 10 3.56 -0.73 -4.82
C ILE A 10 3.17 0.59 -5.50
N LEU A 11 3.45 1.73 -4.86
CA LEU A 11 3.22 3.04 -5.46
C LEU A 11 4.04 3.22 -6.75
N LEU A 12 5.32 2.86 -6.72
CA LEU A 12 6.19 2.94 -7.88
C LEU A 12 5.77 1.99 -9.01
N ASP A 13 5.37 0.78 -8.68
CA ASP A 13 4.87 -0.19 -9.66
C ASP A 13 3.63 0.32 -10.38
N SER A 14 2.75 1.02 -9.68
CA SER A 14 1.54 1.60 -10.27
C SER A 14 1.83 2.76 -11.23
N ILE A 15 2.95 3.44 -11.06
CA ILE A 15 3.34 4.61 -11.86
C ILE A 15 4.22 4.20 -13.05
N ILE A 16 5.19 3.31 -12.83
CA ILE A 16 6.22 2.95 -13.80
C ILE A 16 5.76 1.75 -14.63
N SER A 17 5.31 2.02 -15.85
CA SER A 17 4.63 1.04 -16.71
C SER A 17 5.48 -0.15 -17.15
N ASN A 18 6.80 -0.02 -17.15
CA ASN A 18 7.70 -1.11 -17.56
C ASN A 18 8.12 -2.03 -16.40
N ARG A 19 7.61 -1.80 -15.18
CA ARG A 19 7.87 -2.70 -14.06
C ARG A 19 7.03 -3.98 -14.19
N PRO A 20 7.56 -5.17 -13.81
CA PRO A 20 6.86 -6.45 -13.96
C PRO A 20 5.52 -6.51 -13.24
N GLN A 21 5.38 -5.85 -12.09
CA GLN A 21 4.16 -5.84 -11.27
C GLN A 21 3.24 -4.64 -11.55
N HIS A 22 3.48 -3.90 -12.63
CA HIS A 22 2.71 -2.69 -12.94
C HIS A 22 1.20 -2.95 -13.04
N ASP A 23 0.78 -3.96 -13.78
CA ASP A 23 -0.65 -4.23 -14.01
C ASP A 23 -1.38 -4.57 -12.71
N GLU A 24 -0.77 -5.36 -11.85
CA GLU A 24 -1.32 -5.73 -10.55
C GLU A 24 -1.43 -4.52 -9.61
N ALA A 25 -0.38 -3.71 -9.56
CA ALA A 25 -0.37 -2.49 -8.74
C ALA A 25 -1.40 -1.47 -9.24
N LEU A 26 -1.53 -1.30 -10.55
CA LEU A 26 -2.54 -0.43 -11.14
C LEU A 26 -3.96 -0.91 -10.84
N ALA A 27 -4.22 -2.20 -10.92
CA ALA A 27 -5.50 -2.80 -10.54
C ALA A 27 -5.81 -2.56 -9.05
N LEU A 28 -4.81 -2.65 -8.19
CA LEU A 28 -4.93 -2.35 -6.77
C LEU A 28 -5.30 -0.89 -6.51
N LEU A 29 -4.67 0.06 -7.20
CA LEU A 29 -5.01 1.48 -7.10
C LEU A 29 -6.44 1.76 -7.57
N LYS A 30 -6.89 1.10 -8.63
CA LYS A 30 -8.28 1.18 -9.10
C LYS A 30 -9.25 0.67 -8.04
N TRP A 31 -8.91 -0.43 -7.38
CA TRP A 31 -9.71 -0.94 -6.26
C TRP A 31 -9.77 0.08 -5.11
N CYS A 32 -8.65 0.68 -4.72
CA CYS A 32 -8.61 1.72 -3.69
C CYS A 32 -9.52 2.91 -4.04
N ASN A 33 -9.48 3.37 -5.27
CA ASN A 33 -10.31 4.49 -5.74
C ASN A 33 -11.81 4.16 -5.71
N GLY A 34 -12.18 2.93 -6.09
CA GLY A 34 -13.57 2.48 -6.08
C GLY A 34 -14.13 2.17 -4.68
N SER A 35 -13.27 1.97 -3.70
CA SER A 35 -13.63 1.58 -2.32
C SER A 35 -13.57 2.75 -1.32
N GLY A 36 -13.36 3.98 -1.77
CA GLY A 36 -13.21 5.14 -0.90
C GLY A 36 -11.86 5.15 -0.17
N ASP A 37 -11.83 5.61 1.08
CA ASP A 37 -10.60 5.85 1.85
C ASP A 37 -9.95 4.56 2.42
N HIS A 38 -10.04 3.45 1.71
CA HIS A 38 -9.53 2.18 2.21
C HIS A 38 -8.04 1.93 1.91
N GLY A 39 -7.49 2.61 0.91
CA GLY A 39 -6.07 2.55 0.60
C GLY A 39 -5.33 3.78 1.12
N PHE A 40 -4.21 3.56 1.80
CA PHE A 40 -3.35 4.65 2.27
C PHE A 40 -1.87 4.28 2.18
N ALA A 41 -1.03 5.30 2.19
CA ALA A 41 0.42 5.14 2.23
C ALA A 41 1.01 6.07 3.29
N ALA A 42 2.16 5.69 3.85
CA ALA A 42 2.89 6.56 4.76
C ALA A 42 3.45 7.78 4.04
N ALA A 43 3.49 8.93 4.71
CA ALA A 43 4.08 10.14 4.15
C ALA A 43 5.53 9.94 3.69
N THR A 44 6.30 9.11 4.40
CA THR A 44 7.66 8.74 4.00
C THR A 44 7.73 8.00 2.68
N SER A 45 6.72 7.16 2.36
CA SER A 45 6.64 6.47 1.07
C SER A 45 6.44 7.44 -0.09
N PHE A 46 5.69 8.51 0.10
CA PHE A 46 5.56 9.60 -0.88
C PHE A 46 6.89 10.29 -1.13
N ASN A 47 7.64 10.60 -0.07
CA ASN A 47 8.97 11.19 -0.21
C ASN A 47 9.94 10.28 -0.95
N ASP A 48 9.96 8.99 -0.63
CA ASP A 48 10.84 8.01 -1.27
C ASP A 48 10.46 7.83 -2.75
N ALA A 49 9.17 7.73 -3.05
CA ALA A 49 8.67 7.65 -4.43
C ALA A 49 9.06 8.90 -5.24
N TYR A 50 8.88 10.09 -4.65
CA TYR A 50 9.32 11.33 -5.27
C TYR A 50 10.80 11.29 -5.67
N TYR A 51 11.66 10.90 -4.73
CA TYR A 51 13.09 10.87 -4.94
C TYR A 51 13.49 9.91 -6.07
N ILE A 52 12.89 8.73 -6.10
CA ILE A 52 13.15 7.73 -7.13
C ILE A 52 12.66 8.22 -8.51
N LEU A 53 11.46 8.82 -8.57
CA LEU A 53 10.90 9.34 -9.81
C LEU A 53 11.69 10.54 -10.35
N CYS A 54 12.19 11.42 -9.49
CA CYS A 54 13.06 12.53 -9.90
C CYS A 54 14.34 12.02 -10.57
N ARG A 55 14.94 10.99 -10.02
CA ARG A 55 16.17 10.40 -10.56
C ARG A 55 15.94 9.61 -11.83
N ALA A 56 14.82 8.92 -11.93
CA ALA A 56 14.50 8.09 -13.11
C ALA A 56 13.96 8.93 -14.29
N TYR A 57 13.27 10.02 -14.02
CA TYR A 57 12.60 10.85 -15.01
C TYR A 57 12.93 12.33 -14.85
N SER A 58 12.11 13.07 -14.08
CA SER A 58 12.30 14.49 -13.79
C SER A 58 11.51 14.92 -12.56
N GLU A 59 11.82 16.09 -12.03
CA GLU A 59 11.06 16.75 -10.96
C GLU A 59 9.60 16.98 -11.36
N ALA A 60 9.36 17.47 -12.57
CA ALA A 60 8.00 17.74 -13.07
C ALA A 60 7.15 16.48 -13.16
N ILE A 61 7.72 15.39 -13.67
CA ILE A 61 7.03 14.08 -13.75
C ILE A 61 6.77 13.52 -12.36
N ALA A 62 7.72 13.64 -11.45
CA ALA A 62 7.55 13.17 -10.06
C ALA A 62 6.39 13.89 -9.37
N ARG A 63 6.30 15.22 -9.47
CA ARG A 63 5.20 15.99 -8.89
C ARG A 63 3.85 15.60 -9.48
N GLU A 64 3.75 15.49 -10.78
CA GLU A 64 2.52 15.08 -11.46
C GLU A 64 2.05 13.69 -11.00
N ALA A 65 2.97 12.74 -10.94
CA ALA A 65 2.66 11.39 -10.49
C ALA A 65 2.16 11.35 -9.04
N LEU A 66 2.80 12.09 -8.14
CA LEU A 66 2.38 12.16 -6.73
C LEU A 66 1.04 12.88 -6.57
N GLU A 67 0.78 13.92 -7.35
CA GLU A 67 -0.51 14.61 -7.35
C GLU A 67 -1.63 13.65 -7.77
N ASN A 68 -1.39 12.85 -8.79
CA ASN A 68 -2.34 11.81 -9.22
C ASN A 68 -2.57 10.76 -8.13
N LEU A 69 -1.51 10.33 -7.44
CA LEU A 69 -1.62 9.39 -6.31
C LEU A 69 -2.48 9.93 -5.17
N LEU A 70 -2.36 11.22 -4.85
CA LEU A 70 -3.17 11.86 -3.80
C LEU A 70 -4.68 11.80 -4.10
N GLY A 71 -5.05 11.68 -5.36
CA GLY A 71 -6.43 11.49 -5.77
C GLY A 71 -6.95 10.06 -5.60
N LEU A 72 -6.07 9.09 -5.36
CA LEU A 72 -6.39 7.66 -5.32
C LEU A 72 -6.19 7.03 -3.94
N VAL A 73 -5.23 7.52 -3.16
CA VAL A 73 -4.88 6.99 -1.85
C VAL A 73 -4.74 8.12 -0.83
N ALA A 74 -5.06 7.81 0.43
CA ALA A 74 -4.81 8.73 1.54
C ALA A 74 -3.33 8.68 1.95
N VAL A 75 -2.87 9.75 2.59
CA VAL A 75 -1.52 9.82 3.17
C VAL A 75 -1.62 9.83 4.68
N ALA A 76 -1.00 8.86 5.32
CA ALA A 76 -0.89 8.81 6.77
C ALA A 76 0.36 9.56 7.25
N PRO A 77 0.26 10.40 8.28
CA PRO A 77 1.41 11.10 8.82
C PRO A 77 2.40 10.10 9.46
N VAL A 78 3.67 10.45 9.42
CA VAL A 78 4.73 9.77 10.17
C VAL A 78 5.31 10.77 11.16
N SER A 79 5.08 10.49 12.43
CA SER A 79 5.43 11.36 13.54
C SER A 79 6.48 10.71 14.46
N ALA A 80 6.75 11.35 15.59
CA ALA A 80 7.67 10.82 16.60
C ALA A 80 7.24 9.43 17.11
N GLU A 81 5.93 9.14 17.16
CA GLU A 81 5.44 7.85 17.62
C GLU A 81 5.84 6.70 16.69
N GLU A 82 5.69 6.89 15.38
CA GLU A 82 6.12 5.90 14.38
C GLU A 82 7.64 5.70 14.43
N CYS A 83 8.41 6.77 14.58
CA CYS A 83 9.87 6.69 14.73
C CYS A 83 10.27 5.88 15.96
N ASP A 84 9.67 6.16 17.11
CA ASP A 84 9.96 5.43 18.35
C ASP A 84 9.58 3.94 18.22
N ARG A 85 8.43 3.62 17.68
CA ARG A 85 8.01 2.24 17.44
C ARG A 85 8.94 1.50 16.50
N SER A 86 9.38 2.15 15.43
CA SER A 86 10.33 1.54 14.50
C SER A 86 11.66 1.21 15.18
N LEU A 87 12.22 2.14 15.95
CA LEU A 87 13.48 1.94 16.66
C LEU A 87 13.40 0.82 17.71
N ARG A 88 12.23 0.59 18.29
CA ARG A 88 11.98 -0.47 19.28
C ARG A 88 11.52 -1.79 18.67
N SER A 89 11.22 -1.80 17.37
CA SER A 89 10.75 -2.99 16.68
C SER A 89 11.91 -3.97 16.41
N ASN A 90 11.55 -5.18 16.01
CA ASN A 90 12.49 -6.19 15.53
C ASN A 90 12.69 -6.16 14.01
N GLU A 91 12.20 -5.12 13.33
CA GLU A 91 12.48 -4.95 11.90
C GLU A 91 13.97 -4.66 11.69
N PRO A 92 14.63 -5.33 10.75
CA PRO A 92 16.04 -5.07 10.46
C PRO A 92 16.31 -3.69 9.86
N ASP A 93 15.30 -3.12 9.19
CA ASP A 93 15.37 -1.87 8.49
C ASP A 93 14.45 -0.83 9.13
N PHE A 94 15.01 0.35 9.45
CA PHE A 94 14.26 1.43 10.08
C PHE A 94 13.11 1.95 9.19
N GLU A 95 13.32 2.02 7.89
CA GLU A 95 12.27 2.48 6.96
C GLU A 95 11.09 1.50 6.93
N ASP A 96 11.35 0.19 6.89
CA ASP A 96 10.32 -0.83 7.00
C ASP A 96 9.64 -0.77 8.37
N GLY A 97 10.38 -0.50 9.43
CA GLY A 97 9.82 -0.28 10.77
C GLY A 97 8.84 0.90 10.81
N LEU A 98 9.11 1.99 10.09
CA LEU A 98 8.18 3.13 9.96
C LEU A 98 6.89 2.71 9.24
N ILE A 99 6.99 1.95 8.17
CA ILE A 99 5.83 1.44 7.42
C ILE A 99 4.97 0.54 8.32
N ARG A 100 5.61 -0.38 9.03
CA ARG A 100 4.93 -1.26 9.99
C ARG A 100 4.23 -0.47 11.09
N ALA A 101 4.89 0.50 11.70
CA ALA A 101 4.31 1.35 12.74
C ALA A 101 3.12 2.15 12.20
N CYS A 102 3.24 2.70 11.01
CA CYS A 102 2.18 3.41 10.34
C CYS A 102 0.95 2.52 10.10
N ALA A 103 1.15 1.28 9.66
CA ALA A 103 0.08 0.32 9.46
C ALA A 103 -0.64 -0.02 10.78
N GLU A 104 0.12 -0.30 11.83
CA GLU A 104 -0.42 -0.64 13.15
C GLU A 104 -1.20 0.51 13.77
N LEU A 105 -0.67 1.72 13.73
CA LEU A 105 -1.29 2.91 14.31
C LEU A 105 -2.54 3.38 13.56
N ASN A 106 -2.65 3.07 12.29
CA ASN A 106 -3.81 3.44 11.46
C ASN A 106 -4.82 2.31 11.27
N GLY A 107 -4.66 1.20 11.97
CA GLY A 107 -5.61 0.09 11.93
C GLY A 107 -5.70 -0.59 10.57
N ALA A 108 -4.59 -0.74 9.87
CA ALA A 108 -4.56 -1.46 8.61
C ALA A 108 -4.83 -2.95 8.82
N ASP A 109 -5.62 -3.55 7.95
CA ASP A 109 -5.84 -4.99 7.91
C ASP A 109 -4.69 -5.71 7.23
N PHE A 110 -4.10 -5.08 6.21
CA PHE A 110 -2.96 -5.61 5.46
C PHE A 110 -1.94 -4.52 5.12
N ILE A 111 -0.68 -4.94 5.04
CA ILE A 111 0.37 -4.21 4.32
C ILE A 111 0.53 -4.88 2.96
N VAL A 112 0.28 -4.13 1.89
CA VAL A 112 0.50 -4.63 0.53
C VAL A 112 1.92 -4.27 0.11
N THR A 113 2.72 -5.30 -0.14
CA THR A 113 4.16 -5.17 -0.42
C THR A 113 4.62 -6.26 -1.39
N ARG A 114 5.74 -6.03 -2.06
CA ARG A 114 6.45 -7.09 -2.80
C ARG A 114 7.33 -7.96 -1.88
N ASP A 115 7.76 -7.40 -0.76
CA ASP A 115 8.63 -8.07 0.22
C ASP A 115 7.86 -8.43 1.49
N ARG A 116 7.23 -9.59 1.48
CA ARG A 116 6.47 -10.08 2.64
C ARG A 116 7.34 -10.37 3.85
N ASP A 117 8.60 -10.71 3.64
CA ASP A 117 9.52 -11.06 4.73
C ASP A 117 9.88 -9.83 5.57
N ALA A 118 9.87 -8.64 4.97
CA ALA A 118 10.14 -7.38 5.67
C ALA A 118 9.20 -7.14 6.85
N PHE A 119 7.96 -7.63 6.79
CA PHE A 119 6.93 -7.36 7.80
C PHE A 119 6.46 -8.61 8.55
N ALA A 120 7.14 -9.73 8.39
CA ALA A 120 6.71 -11.04 8.92
C ALA A 120 6.55 -11.06 10.45
N GLY A 121 7.33 -10.26 11.18
CA GLY A 121 7.26 -10.16 12.65
C GLY A 121 6.20 -9.20 13.17
N GLY A 122 5.47 -8.51 12.30
CA GLY A 122 4.47 -7.50 12.67
C GLY A 122 3.08 -8.08 12.99
N LYS A 123 2.25 -7.25 13.60
CA LYS A 123 0.85 -7.59 13.91
C LYS A 123 -0.05 -7.54 12.67
N VAL A 124 0.29 -6.70 11.71
CA VAL A 124 -0.47 -6.54 10.46
C VAL A 124 0.09 -7.50 9.43
N ARG A 125 -0.79 -8.29 8.82
CA ARG A 125 -0.40 -9.27 7.81
C ARG A 125 0.08 -8.59 6.53
N SER A 126 1.18 -9.04 5.96
CA SER A 126 1.67 -8.60 4.67
C SER A 126 1.24 -9.54 3.55
N VAL A 127 0.81 -8.97 2.43
CA VAL A 127 0.37 -9.68 1.22
C VAL A 127 0.88 -8.97 -0.02
N THR A 128 0.97 -9.69 -1.13
CA THR A 128 1.22 -9.05 -2.44
C THR A 128 -0.05 -8.43 -2.99
N ALA A 129 0.08 -7.53 -3.96
CA ALA A 129 -1.08 -6.96 -4.66
C ALA A 129 -1.97 -8.05 -5.28
N LYS A 130 -1.35 -9.03 -5.89
CA LYS A 130 -2.04 -10.17 -6.49
C LYS A 130 -2.82 -10.99 -5.46
N GLU A 131 -2.21 -11.31 -4.33
CA GLU A 131 -2.87 -12.06 -3.24
C GLU A 131 -4.05 -11.28 -2.67
N PHE A 132 -3.89 -9.98 -2.45
CA PHE A 132 -4.97 -9.14 -1.95
C PHE A 132 -6.15 -9.09 -2.92
N LEU A 133 -5.89 -8.82 -4.20
CA LEU A 133 -6.94 -8.78 -5.22
C LEU A 133 -7.65 -10.12 -5.37
N PHE A 134 -6.94 -11.23 -5.27
CA PHE A 134 -7.53 -12.57 -5.26
C PHE A 134 -8.48 -12.76 -4.07
N THR A 135 -8.08 -12.33 -2.89
CA THR A 135 -8.91 -12.43 -1.68
C THR A 135 -10.22 -11.66 -1.83
N VAL A 136 -10.14 -10.41 -2.28
CA VAL A 136 -11.32 -9.56 -2.49
C VAL A 136 -12.25 -10.14 -3.55
N ASP A 137 -11.72 -10.60 -4.68
CA ASP A 137 -12.50 -11.19 -5.77
C ASP A 137 -13.23 -12.49 -5.33
N HIS A 138 -12.60 -13.28 -4.46
CA HIS A 138 -13.22 -14.49 -3.90
C HIS A 138 -14.36 -14.17 -2.95
N GLU A 139 -14.18 -13.21 -2.05
CA GLU A 139 -15.22 -12.79 -1.11
C GLU A 139 -16.44 -12.21 -1.83
N ASP A 140 -16.21 -11.39 -2.86
CA ASP A 140 -17.29 -10.86 -3.69
C ASP A 140 -18.09 -11.96 -4.38
N LYS A 141 -17.42 -12.98 -4.90
CA LYS A 141 -18.07 -14.14 -5.54
C LYS A 141 -18.86 -14.98 -4.54
N GLU A 142 -18.32 -15.24 -3.36
CA GLU A 142 -19.00 -15.95 -2.30
C GLU A 142 -20.27 -15.21 -1.83
N LEU A 143 -20.16 -13.89 -1.66
CA LEU A 143 -21.29 -13.05 -1.30
C LEU A 143 -22.38 -13.07 -2.37
N MET A 144 -22.01 -12.94 -3.64
CA MET A 144 -22.96 -13.02 -4.76
C MET A 144 -23.65 -14.38 -4.84
N THR A 145 -22.91 -15.46 -4.64
CA THR A 145 -23.48 -16.81 -4.61
C THR A 145 -24.48 -16.97 -3.47
N ALA A 146 -24.12 -16.53 -2.27
CA ALA A 146 -25.01 -16.57 -1.11
C ALA A 146 -26.30 -15.75 -1.32
N LEU A 147 -26.22 -14.60 -1.99
CA LEU A 147 -27.39 -13.78 -2.33
C LEU A 147 -28.31 -14.44 -3.37
N LEU A 148 -27.76 -15.22 -4.30
CA LEU A 148 -28.51 -15.94 -5.31
C LEU A 148 -29.18 -17.22 -4.74
N ASP A 149 -28.54 -17.86 -3.77
CA ASP A 149 -29.06 -19.10 -3.14
C ASP A 149 -30.25 -18.84 -2.19
N VAL A 150 -30.55 -17.60 -1.86
CA VAL A 150 -31.68 -17.19 -0.99
C VAL A 150 -32.97 -17.02 -1.80
N GLN A 151 -32.93 -17.11 -3.12
CA GLN A 151 -34.10 -17.06 -4.00
C GLN A 151 -34.65 -18.45 -4.31
#